data_3b1709a6125d4de1d9c7c67cac52d366
#
_entry.id   3b1709a6125d4de1d9c7c67cac52d366
#
_cell.length_a   1.000
_cell.length_b   1.000
_cell.length_c   1.000
_cell.angle_alpha   90.00
_cell.angle_beta   90.00
_cell.angle_gamma   90.00
#
_symmetry.space_group_name_H-M   'P 1'
#
loop_
_entity.id
_entity.type
_entity.pdbx_description
1 polymer ?
#
loop_
_entity_poly.entity_id
_entity_poly.type
_entity_poly.pdbx_seq_one_letter_code
_entity_poly.pdbx_strand_id
1 'polypeptide(L)'
;MQYNGFKRQGQKGSVIVKTARKEIGDKPILAICYDFDRTLSPEDMQAQGYIQSIGYDVADFWKESNSLAADNDMDQNLAYMYTMVTKARGRLVFNKEILKADGAKIKLYPGVDTWFTRVNQYGQEKGITIE
;
A
#
# COMPACT_ATOMS: atom_id res chain seq x y z
N MET A 1 15.06 15.98 22.39
CA MET A 1 14.35 16.40 21.15
C MET A 1 12.88 16.06 21.33
N GLN A 2 12.01 17.08 21.46
CA GLN A 2 10.58 16.86 21.68
C GLN A 2 9.87 16.70 20.34
N TYR A 3 9.14 15.59 20.19
CA TYR A 3 8.22 15.39 19.07
C TYR A 3 6.88 16.05 19.39
N ASN A 4 6.53 17.12 18.68
CA ASN A 4 5.18 17.67 18.71
C ASN A 4 4.29 16.89 17.73
N GLY A 5 3.41 16.06 18.29
CA GLY A 5 2.40 15.32 17.53
C GLY A 5 1.27 16.23 17.08
N PHE A 6 1.03 16.29 15.78
CA PHE A 6 -0.17 16.91 15.21
C PHE A 6 -1.36 15.94 15.26
N LYS A 7 -2.47 16.37 15.89
CA LYS A 7 -3.76 15.64 15.84
C LYS A 7 -4.44 15.87 14.49
N ARG A 8 -4.88 14.79 13.84
CA ARG A 8 -5.62 14.83 12.58
C ARG A 8 -7.12 14.94 12.81
N GLN A 9 -7.80 15.82 12.09
CA GLN A 9 -9.21 15.67 11.72
C GLN A 9 -9.27 15.25 10.25
N GLY A 10 -10.18 14.31 9.95
CA GLY A 10 -10.26 13.51 8.74
C GLY A 10 -10.19 14.28 7.42
N GLN A 11 -9.25 13.86 6.60
CA GLN A 11 -9.30 14.02 5.15
C GLN A 11 -8.60 12.80 4.51
N LYS A 12 -9.30 12.15 3.58
CA LYS A 12 -8.75 11.08 2.73
C LYS A 12 -7.65 11.68 1.85
N GLY A 13 -6.48 11.04 1.83
CA GLY A 13 -5.43 11.34 0.88
C GLY A 13 -4.49 12.49 1.26
N SER A 14 -3.88 12.50 2.45
CA SER A 14 -2.84 13.47 2.77
C SER A 14 -1.44 12.91 2.47
N VAL A 15 -0.77 13.51 1.50
CA VAL A 15 0.68 13.33 1.31
C VAL A 15 1.40 14.00 2.47
N ILE A 16 2.16 13.25 3.25
CA ILE A 16 3.04 13.81 4.29
C ILE A 16 4.40 14.08 3.66
N VAL A 17 4.69 15.34 3.40
CA VAL A 17 6.03 15.76 2.98
C VAL A 17 6.85 16.07 4.24
N LYS A 18 7.89 15.27 4.51
CA LYS A 18 8.89 15.59 5.54
C LYS A 18 10.14 16.12 4.86
N THR A 19 10.48 17.37 5.13
CA THR A 19 11.75 17.95 4.70
C THR A 19 12.77 17.80 5.84
N ALA A 20 13.77 16.93 5.67
CA ALA A 20 14.91 16.85 6.56
C ALA A 20 16.03 17.75 6.00
N ARG A 21 16.47 18.75 6.76
CA ARG A 21 17.70 19.51 6.42
C ARG A 21 18.90 18.68 6.86
N LYS A 22 19.73 18.26 5.93
CA LYS A 22 21.08 17.77 6.15
C LYS A 22 22.06 18.96 6.17
N GLU A 23 23.24 18.73 6.73
CA GLU A 23 24.25 19.76 6.92
C GLU A 23 24.71 20.43 5.62
N ILE A 24 25.31 21.63 5.75
CA ILE A 24 25.75 22.50 4.65
C ILE A 24 26.65 21.72 3.66
N GLY A 25 26.13 21.48 2.47
CA GLY A 25 26.81 20.74 1.39
C GLY A 25 26.01 19.58 0.81
N ASP A 26 25.05 19.04 1.53
CA ASP A 26 24.19 17.96 1.04
C ASP A 26 22.92 18.50 0.36
N LYS A 27 22.51 17.87 -0.73
CA LYS A 27 21.23 18.18 -1.39
C LYS A 27 20.08 17.92 -0.43
N PRO A 28 19.07 18.80 -0.38
CA PRO A 28 17.88 18.54 0.42
C PRO A 28 17.20 17.24 -0.02
N ILE A 29 16.69 16.48 0.94
CA ILE A 29 15.99 15.22 0.69
C ILE A 29 14.48 15.47 0.85
N LEU A 30 13.72 15.05 -0.17
CA LEU A 30 12.27 15.00 -0.17
C LEU A 30 11.83 13.53 -0.17
N ALA A 31 11.30 13.04 0.94
CA ALA A 31 10.69 11.72 1.01
C ALA A 31 9.20 11.79 0.65
N ILE A 32 8.78 11.00 -0.33
CA ILE A 32 7.38 10.91 -0.78
C ILE A 32 6.85 9.52 -0.44
N CYS A 33 5.90 9.46 0.50
CA CYS A 33 5.26 8.22 0.88
C CYS A 33 3.94 8.07 0.11
N TYR A 34 3.79 6.98 -0.62
CA TYR A 34 2.58 6.62 -1.35
C TYR A 34 1.83 5.52 -0.62
N ASP A 35 0.52 5.64 -0.59
CA ASP A 35 -0.34 4.49 -0.41
C ASP A 35 -0.40 3.70 -1.71
N PHE A 36 -0.72 2.40 -1.67
CA PHE A 36 -0.71 1.54 -2.85
C PHE A 36 -2.11 1.32 -3.41
N ASP A 37 -3.00 0.74 -2.59
CA ASP A 37 -4.34 0.38 -2.99
C ASP A 37 -5.17 1.63 -3.30
N ARG A 38 -5.76 1.72 -4.49
CA ARG A 38 -6.53 2.89 -5.00
C ARG A 38 -5.74 4.19 -5.07
N THR A 39 -4.41 4.11 -4.92
CA THR A 39 -3.48 5.24 -5.07
C THR A 39 -2.52 5.02 -6.24
N LEU A 40 -1.76 3.94 -6.24
CA LEU A 40 -0.91 3.52 -7.36
C LEU A 40 -1.60 2.47 -8.25
N SER A 41 -2.53 1.74 -7.68
CA SER A 41 -3.38 0.74 -8.31
C SER A 41 -4.86 1.19 -8.27
N PRO A 42 -5.68 0.90 -9.30
CA PRO A 42 -7.09 1.28 -9.32
C PRO A 42 -7.94 0.50 -8.33
N GLU A 43 -7.49 -0.66 -7.87
CA GLU A 43 -8.20 -1.55 -6.97
C GLU A 43 -7.29 -2.05 -5.84
N ASP A 44 -7.90 -2.65 -4.82
CA ASP A 44 -7.17 -3.32 -3.75
C ASP A 44 -6.37 -4.49 -4.35
N MET A 45 -5.10 -4.63 -4.00
CA MET A 45 -4.22 -5.63 -4.63
C MET A 45 -4.72 -7.07 -4.42
N GLN A 46 -5.38 -7.35 -3.28
CA GLN A 46 -5.94 -8.66 -2.99
C GLN A 46 -7.06 -9.05 -3.95
N ALA A 47 -7.80 -8.04 -4.46
CA ALA A 47 -8.89 -8.23 -5.42
C ALA A 47 -8.42 -8.46 -6.86
N GLN A 48 -7.12 -8.32 -7.15
CA GLN A 48 -6.59 -8.44 -8.50
C GLN A 48 -5.92 -9.80 -8.79
N GLY A 49 -6.28 -10.83 -8.07
CA GLY A 49 -5.77 -12.18 -8.34
C GLY A 49 -5.88 -13.13 -7.16
N TYR A 50 -5.44 -12.70 -5.97
CA TYR A 50 -5.40 -13.56 -4.80
C TYR A 50 -6.79 -14.09 -4.40
N ILE A 51 -7.79 -13.22 -4.23
CA ILE A 51 -9.14 -13.61 -3.80
C ILE A 51 -9.75 -14.60 -4.77
N GLN A 52 -9.59 -14.39 -6.07
CA GLN A 52 -10.05 -15.30 -7.11
C GLN A 52 -9.29 -16.65 -7.08
N SER A 53 -7.99 -16.61 -6.77
CA SER A 53 -7.17 -17.82 -6.73
C SER A 53 -7.57 -18.79 -5.63
N ILE A 54 -8.17 -18.27 -4.55
CA ILE A 54 -8.75 -19.10 -3.48
C ILE A 54 -10.23 -19.45 -3.70
N GLY A 55 -10.79 -19.10 -4.89
CA GLY A 55 -12.17 -19.41 -5.26
C GLY A 55 -13.23 -18.59 -4.52
N TYR A 56 -12.89 -17.36 -4.13
CA TYR A 56 -13.82 -16.41 -3.50
C TYR A 56 -14.25 -15.31 -4.46
N ASP A 57 -15.47 -14.83 -4.25
CA ASP A 57 -15.92 -13.55 -4.77
C ASP A 57 -15.32 -12.41 -3.91
N VAL A 58 -14.98 -11.29 -4.56
CA VAL A 58 -14.33 -10.16 -3.89
C VAL A 58 -15.26 -9.51 -2.86
N ALA A 59 -16.54 -9.33 -3.18
CA ALA A 59 -17.49 -8.71 -2.26
C ALA A 59 -17.76 -9.60 -1.04
N ASP A 60 -17.87 -10.91 -1.25
CA ASP A 60 -18.07 -11.89 -0.17
C ASP A 60 -16.84 -11.97 0.74
N PHE A 61 -15.64 -11.94 0.17
CA PHE A 61 -14.40 -11.90 0.94
C PHE A 61 -14.34 -10.70 1.88
N TRP A 62 -14.59 -9.50 1.36
CA TRP A 62 -14.55 -8.28 2.15
C TRP A 62 -15.69 -8.22 3.17
N LYS A 63 -16.87 -8.71 2.82
CA LYS A 63 -17.99 -8.80 3.76
C LYS A 63 -17.64 -9.70 4.95
N GLU A 64 -17.08 -10.88 4.70
CA GLU A 64 -16.67 -11.81 5.75
C GLU A 64 -15.55 -11.22 6.61
N SER A 65 -14.53 -10.62 6.01
CA SER A 65 -13.43 -9.99 6.71
C SER A 65 -13.88 -8.82 7.59
N ASN A 66 -14.78 -7.96 7.08
CA ASN A 66 -15.33 -6.84 7.84
C ASN A 66 -16.23 -7.29 8.99
N SER A 67 -17.02 -8.35 8.79
CA SER A 67 -17.81 -8.96 9.88
C SER A 67 -16.89 -9.52 10.97
N LEU A 68 -15.83 -10.23 10.57
CA LEU A 68 -14.84 -10.75 11.53
C LEU A 68 -14.22 -9.63 12.37
N ALA A 69 -13.86 -8.50 11.73
CA ALA A 69 -13.32 -7.34 12.44
C ALA A 69 -14.31 -6.77 13.45
N ALA A 70 -15.57 -6.57 13.03
CA ALA A 70 -16.62 -6.00 13.86
C ALA A 70 -17.00 -6.91 15.04
N ASP A 71 -17.17 -8.22 14.78
CA ASP A 71 -17.62 -9.20 15.79
C ASP A 71 -16.56 -9.46 16.88
N ASN A 72 -15.29 -9.16 16.61
CA ASN A 72 -14.17 -9.42 17.51
C ASN A 72 -13.42 -8.16 17.95
N ASP A 73 -13.94 -6.96 17.67
CA ASP A 73 -13.27 -5.68 17.94
C ASP A 73 -11.81 -5.67 17.43
N MET A 74 -11.62 -6.22 16.24
CA MET A 74 -10.33 -6.45 15.60
C MET A 74 -10.02 -5.36 14.58
N ASP A 75 -8.72 -5.00 14.46
CA ASP A 75 -8.25 -4.16 13.37
C ASP A 75 -8.55 -4.80 12.01
N GLN A 76 -9.03 -3.98 11.06
CA GLN A 76 -9.44 -4.47 9.73
C GLN A 76 -8.30 -5.10 8.94
N ASN A 77 -7.06 -4.61 9.10
CA ASN A 77 -5.91 -5.19 8.42
C ASN A 77 -5.60 -6.58 8.97
N LEU A 78 -5.68 -6.76 10.29
CA LEU A 78 -5.52 -8.08 10.89
C LEU A 78 -6.63 -9.04 10.46
N ALA A 79 -7.87 -8.56 10.37
CA ALA A 79 -9.01 -9.37 9.98
C ALA A 79 -8.86 -9.89 8.55
N TYR A 80 -8.53 -9.03 7.56
CA TYR A 80 -8.36 -9.52 6.20
C TYR A 80 -7.14 -10.42 6.04
N MET A 81 -6.03 -10.14 6.72
CA MET A 81 -4.85 -11.01 6.69
C MET A 81 -5.16 -12.39 7.28
N TYR A 82 -5.90 -12.43 8.39
CA TYR A 82 -6.37 -13.70 8.96
C TYR A 82 -7.29 -14.45 8.01
N THR A 83 -8.23 -13.76 7.38
CA THR A 83 -9.13 -14.32 6.36
C THR A 83 -8.34 -14.86 5.18
N MET A 84 -7.36 -14.13 4.67
CA MET A 84 -6.47 -14.62 3.60
C MET A 84 -5.83 -15.96 3.98
N VAL A 85 -5.16 -16.04 5.11
CA VAL A 85 -4.45 -17.25 5.53
C VAL A 85 -5.41 -18.41 5.77
N THR A 86 -6.55 -18.17 6.42
CA THR A 86 -7.51 -19.24 6.74
C THR A 86 -8.22 -19.78 5.52
N LYS A 87 -8.60 -18.91 4.57
CA LYS A 87 -9.27 -19.33 3.32
C LYS A 87 -8.33 -19.99 2.32
N ALA A 88 -7.03 -19.72 2.40
CA ALA A 88 -6.04 -20.43 1.59
C ALA A 88 -5.87 -21.89 1.98
N ARG A 89 -6.18 -22.27 3.22
CA ARG A 89 -6.00 -23.64 3.71
C ARG A 89 -6.78 -24.64 2.88
N GLY A 90 -6.07 -25.66 2.36
CA GLY A 90 -6.64 -26.70 1.52
C GLY A 90 -6.97 -26.29 0.08
N ARG A 91 -6.70 -25.03 -0.30
CA ARG A 91 -6.97 -24.50 -1.64
C ARG A 91 -5.70 -24.13 -2.40
N LEU A 92 -4.74 -23.52 -1.73
CA LEU A 92 -3.43 -23.20 -2.28
C LEU A 92 -2.35 -23.22 -1.19
N VAL A 93 -1.11 -23.35 -1.62
CA VAL A 93 0.05 -23.19 -0.72
C VAL A 93 0.33 -21.72 -0.55
N PHE A 94 -0.02 -21.17 0.61
CA PHE A 94 0.20 -19.77 0.93
C PHE A 94 1.68 -19.52 1.22
N ASN A 95 2.44 -19.11 0.22
CA ASN A 95 3.86 -18.86 0.30
C ASN A 95 4.26 -17.61 -0.50
N LYS A 96 5.54 -17.22 -0.39
CA LYS A 96 6.08 -16.04 -1.06
C LYS A 96 6.00 -16.10 -2.59
N GLU A 97 6.15 -17.29 -3.17
CA GLU A 97 6.12 -17.52 -4.61
C GLU A 97 4.72 -17.23 -5.17
N ILE A 98 3.68 -17.72 -4.50
CA ILE A 98 2.28 -17.45 -4.88
C ILE A 98 1.97 -15.96 -4.75
N LEU A 99 2.36 -15.33 -3.63
CA LEU A 99 2.14 -13.88 -3.46
C LEU A 99 2.86 -13.06 -4.53
N LYS A 100 4.07 -13.45 -4.94
CA LYS A 100 4.77 -12.80 -6.06
C LYS A 100 4.05 -13.00 -7.39
N ALA A 101 3.54 -14.20 -7.65
CA ALA A 101 2.81 -14.49 -8.88
C ALA A 101 1.50 -13.70 -8.96
N ASP A 102 0.80 -13.54 -7.83
CA ASP A 102 -0.39 -12.70 -7.76
C ASP A 102 -0.03 -11.21 -7.85
N GLY A 103 1.03 -10.77 -7.18
CA GLY A 103 1.54 -9.41 -7.29
C GLY A 103 1.91 -9.00 -8.72
N ALA A 104 2.39 -9.94 -9.54
CA ALA A 104 2.71 -9.69 -10.95
C ALA A 104 1.46 -9.43 -11.83
N LYS A 105 0.25 -9.76 -11.36
CA LYS A 105 -1.02 -9.54 -12.06
C LYS A 105 -1.62 -8.16 -11.77
N ILE A 106 -1.10 -7.46 -10.76
CA ILE A 106 -1.65 -6.18 -10.30
C ILE A 106 -1.50 -5.13 -11.39
N LYS A 107 -2.60 -4.47 -11.70
CA LYS A 107 -2.62 -3.34 -12.64
C LYS A 107 -2.30 -2.06 -11.89
N LEU A 108 -1.44 -1.25 -12.48
CA LEU A 108 -1.15 0.09 -12.00
C LEU A 108 -1.92 1.12 -12.82
N TYR A 109 -2.14 2.30 -12.25
CA TYR A 109 -2.63 3.42 -13.02
C TYR A 109 -1.65 3.79 -14.15
N PRO A 110 -2.14 4.32 -15.29
CA PRO A 110 -1.28 4.75 -16.39
C PRO A 110 -0.20 5.73 -15.92
N GLY A 111 1.05 5.43 -16.25
CA GLY A 111 2.22 6.26 -15.96
C GLY A 111 2.87 6.01 -14.60
N VAL A 112 2.31 5.16 -13.73
CA VAL A 112 2.95 4.79 -12.45
C VAL A 112 4.25 4.03 -12.67
N ASP A 113 4.31 3.19 -13.68
CA ASP A 113 5.47 2.42 -14.10
C ASP A 113 6.71 3.29 -14.39
N THR A 114 6.51 4.51 -14.87
CA THR A 114 7.57 5.48 -15.18
C THR A 114 7.65 6.62 -14.17
N TRP A 115 6.67 6.73 -13.25
CA TRP A 115 6.56 7.86 -12.33
C TRP A 115 7.80 8.05 -11.46
N PHE A 116 8.27 6.98 -10.83
CA PHE A 116 9.42 7.05 -9.92
C PHE A 116 10.70 7.50 -10.63
N THR A 117 10.93 7.05 -11.86
CA THR A 117 12.05 7.52 -12.68
C THR A 117 11.91 9.00 -13.01
N ARG A 118 10.74 9.44 -13.45
CA ARG A 118 10.50 10.84 -13.85
C ARG A 118 10.61 11.80 -12.66
N VAL A 119 10.04 11.46 -11.51
CA VAL A 119 10.07 12.32 -10.33
C VAL A 119 11.49 12.44 -9.77
N ASN A 120 12.26 11.35 -9.79
CA ASN A 120 13.67 11.37 -9.38
C ASN A 120 14.52 12.23 -10.33
N GLN A 121 14.33 12.11 -11.64
CA GLN A 121 15.01 12.95 -12.61
C GLN A 121 14.68 14.43 -12.39
N TYR A 122 13.41 14.76 -12.23
CA TYR A 122 12.98 16.13 -11.93
C TYR A 122 13.60 16.67 -10.64
N GLY A 123 13.67 15.85 -9.57
CA GLY A 123 14.35 16.20 -8.33
C GLY A 123 15.82 16.55 -8.56
N GLN A 124 16.53 15.70 -9.32
CA GLN A 124 17.94 15.93 -9.65
C GLN A 124 18.15 17.25 -10.40
N GLU A 125 17.30 17.58 -11.38
CA GLU A 125 17.32 18.85 -12.12
C GLU A 125 17.11 20.07 -11.21
N LYS A 126 16.38 19.90 -10.10
CA LYS A 126 16.14 20.94 -9.09
C LYS A 126 17.14 20.92 -7.92
N GLY A 127 18.14 20.05 -7.98
CA GLY A 127 19.12 19.94 -6.90
C GLY A 127 18.56 19.28 -5.62
N ILE A 128 17.50 18.48 -5.74
CA ILE A 128 16.81 17.80 -4.64
C ILE A 128 16.97 16.28 -4.83
N THR A 129 17.24 15.57 -3.74
CA THR A 129 17.15 14.10 -3.72
C THR A 129 15.72 13.71 -3.37
N ILE A 130 15.08 12.86 -4.19
CA ILE A 130 13.74 12.32 -3.91
C ILE A 130 13.90 10.85 -3.52
N GLU A 131 13.28 10.47 -2.39
CA GLU A 131 13.25 9.11 -1.83
C GLU A 131 11.81 8.63 -1.66
#